data_d1eb1fc4348b5a91b803401a515d14f7
#
_entry.id   d1eb1fc4348b5a91b803401a515d14f7
#
_cell.length_a   1.000
_cell.length_b   1.000
_cell.length_c   1.000
_cell.angle_alpha   90.00
_cell.angle_beta   90.00
_cell.angle_gamma   90.00
#
_symmetry.space_group_name_H-M   'P 1'
#
loop_
_entity.id
_entity.type
_entity.pdbx_description
1 polymer ?
#
loop_
_entity_poly.entity_id
_entity_poly.type
_entity_poly.pdbx_seq_one_letter_code
_entity_poly.pdbx_strand_id
1 'polypeptide(L)'
;QELKRRGINTTATDTATYSAVLGACYLATDAASVDMGALDSEIQRLNALAGKAGYFTKTFCESARFFHPKNGMRIDAIRDELENMRDHPHRSILLTSLMLAADRVDSTTGVQMAYLKQWAPRAHNDLELRRPELIAGPGSVLQGDAMATIDKLPHTDLMYLDPPYNQHRYFTNYHIWETLVRWDAPEHYGVACKRLDSREDATKSVFNRKREMPQALRSLIARARADVLVVSYNDEAWIAPDEMVSALRDAGYADIRVAGFDSKRYVGAQIGIHSPSGEKVGAVKRLRNTEYVFVAGPTDKVDAAMAAMRGQSSAP
;
A
#
# COMPACT_ATOMS: atom_id res chain seq x y z
N GLN A 1 -0.63 8.84 8.26
CA GLN A 1 -1.66 9.56 9.03
C GLN A 1 -1.17 9.91 10.43
N GLU A 2 -0.61 8.97 11.20
CA GLU A 2 -0.19 9.21 12.58
C GLU A 2 0.84 10.36 12.70
N LEU A 3 1.82 10.40 11.82
CA LEU A 3 2.79 11.51 11.78
C LEU A 3 2.09 12.86 11.56
N LYS A 4 1.13 12.91 10.63
CA LYS A 4 0.35 14.12 10.35
C LYS A 4 -0.53 14.53 11.55
N ARG A 5 -1.15 13.58 12.30
CA ARG A 5 -1.87 13.88 13.55
C ARG A 5 -0.98 14.52 14.60
N ARG A 6 0.29 14.20 14.59
CA ARG A 6 1.31 14.82 15.47
C ARG A 6 1.86 16.14 14.94
N GLY A 7 1.28 16.68 13.87
CA GLY A 7 1.71 17.94 13.27
C GLY A 7 2.99 17.83 12.43
N ILE A 8 3.43 16.62 12.07
CA ILE A 8 4.64 16.41 11.28
C ILE A 8 4.29 16.53 9.80
N ASN A 9 4.97 17.44 9.09
CA ASN A 9 4.86 17.53 7.63
C ASN A 9 5.44 16.26 6.99
N THR A 10 4.59 15.49 6.34
CA THR A 10 4.93 14.17 5.83
C THR A 10 4.80 14.11 4.32
N THR A 11 5.87 13.70 3.63
CA THR A 11 5.85 13.36 2.20
C THR A 11 5.90 11.85 2.04
N ALA A 12 4.98 11.28 1.28
CA ALA A 12 5.00 9.86 0.92
C ALA A 12 5.32 9.68 -0.57
N THR A 13 6.06 8.61 -0.88
CA THR A 13 6.32 8.24 -2.28
C THR A 13 6.00 6.76 -2.51
N ASP A 14 5.36 6.46 -3.65
CA ASP A 14 5.04 5.11 -4.08
C ASP A 14 4.88 5.08 -5.60
N THR A 15 5.12 3.93 -6.22
CA THR A 15 4.91 3.73 -7.67
C THR A 15 3.44 3.50 -8.03
N ALA A 16 2.66 2.90 -7.14
CA ALA A 16 1.28 2.49 -7.40
C ALA A 16 0.32 3.68 -7.44
N THR A 17 -0.57 3.71 -8.43
CA THR A 17 -1.54 4.81 -8.57
C THR A 17 -2.54 4.80 -7.43
N TYR A 18 -3.00 3.63 -6.97
CA TYR A 18 -3.90 3.54 -5.82
C TYR A 18 -3.25 4.08 -4.54
N SER A 19 -1.96 3.85 -4.34
CA SER A 19 -1.20 4.38 -3.20
C SER A 19 -1.07 5.91 -3.28
N ALA A 20 -0.84 6.45 -4.48
CA ALA A 20 -0.83 7.90 -4.69
C ALA A 20 -2.20 8.55 -4.40
N VAL A 21 -3.31 7.89 -4.76
CA VAL A 21 -4.67 8.36 -4.43
C VAL A 21 -4.90 8.37 -2.91
N LEU A 22 -4.49 7.30 -2.22
CA LEU A 22 -4.55 7.25 -0.75
C LEU A 22 -3.69 8.34 -0.11
N GLY A 23 -2.46 8.54 -0.62
CA GLY A 23 -1.56 9.61 -0.17
C GLY A 23 -2.15 11.01 -0.41
N ALA A 24 -2.77 11.24 -1.56
CA ALA A 24 -3.46 12.50 -1.86
C ALA A 24 -4.61 12.76 -0.88
N CYS A 25 -5.42 11.75 -0.58
CA CYS A 25 -6.50 11.85 0.40
C CYS A 25 -5.99 12.11 1.83
N TYR A 26 -5.07 11.28 2.30
CA TYR A 26 -4.72 11.24 3.72
C TYR A 26 -3.58 12.17 4.12
N LEU A 27 -2.67 12.48 3.18
CA LEU A 27 -1.51 13.33 3.47
C LEU A 27 -1.64 14.70 2.81
N ALA A 28 -1.86 14.76 1.48
CA ALA A 28 -1.87 16.02 0.77
C ALA A 28 -3.13 16.87 1.02
N THR A 29 -4.26 16.24 1.32
CA THR A 29 -5.49 16.96 1.70
C THR A 29 -5.36 17.51 3.11
N ASP A 30 -5.49 18.83 3.28
CA ASP A 30 -5.66 19.47 4.58
C ASP A 30 -7.15 19.50 4.93
N ALA A 31 -7.55 18.80 6.01
CA ALA A 31 -8.94 18.75 6.45
C ALA A 31 -9.53 20.14 6.75
N ALA A 32 -8.69 21.11 7.15
CA ALA A 32 -9.15 22.48 7.43
C ALA A 32 -9.58 23.23 6.14
N SER A 33 -9.13 22.79 4.98
CA SER A 33 -9.47 23.39 3.67
C SER A 33 -10.64 22.71 2.96
N VAL A 34 -11.18 21.61 3.50
CA VAL A 34 -12.26 20.82 2.88
C VAL A 34 -13.62 21.32 3.32
N ASP A 35 -14.48 21.63 2.36
CA ASP A 35 -15.92 21.79 2.62
C ASP A 35 -16.55 20.42 2.91
N MET A 36 -16.68 20.10 4.19
CA MET A 36 -17.22 18.82 4.65
C MET A 36 -18.69 18.63 4.26
N GLY A 37 -19.47 19.71 4.18
CA GLY A 37 -20.89 19.66 3.78
C GLY A 37 -21.03 19.30 2.29
N ALA A 38 -20.26 19.94 1.43
CA ALA A 38 -20.20 19.61 0.03
C ALA A 38 -19.69 18.17 -0.21
N LEU A 39 -18.67 17.74 0.52
CA LEU A 39 -18.16 16.37 0.44
C LEU A 39 -19.20 15.32 0.85
N ASP A 40 -19.91 15.54 1.96
CA ASP A 40 -20.95 14.64 2.44
C ASP A 40 -22.14 14.57 1.46
N SER A 41 -22.50 15.69 0.84
CA SER A 41 -23.52 15.76 -0.22
C SER A 41 -23.14 14.93 -1.43
N GLU A 42 -21.87 15.02 -1.86
CA GLU A 42 -21.36 14.20 -2.98
C GLU A 42 -21.35 12.69 -2.62
N ILE A 43 -20.95 12.33 -1.43
CA ILE A 43 -21.00 10.93 -0.95
C ILE A 43 -22.43 10.40 -0.96
N GLN A 44 -23.40 11.19 -0.49
CA GLN A 44 -24.82 10.82 -0.51
C GLN A 44 -25.33 10.66 -1.95
N ARG A 45 -24.98 11.59 -2.84
CA ARG A 45 -25.34 11.53 -4.28
C ARG A 45 -24.80 10.25 -4.93
N LEU A 46 -23.52 9.94 -4.71
CA LEU A 46 -22.90 8.72 -5.24
C LEU A 46 -23.50 7.45 -4.65
N ASN A 47 -23.86 7.47 -3.37
CA ASN A 47 -24.55 6.35 -2.72
C ASN A 47 -25.97 6.14 -3.26
N ALA A 48 -26.63 7.15 -3.81
CA ALA A 48 -27.95 7.05 -4.39
C ALA A 48 -27.98 6.54 -5.86
N LEU A 49 -26.80 6.43 -6.52
CA LEU A 49 -26.73 5.94 -7.89
C LEU A 49 -27.26 4.51 -8.01
N ALA A 50 -28.04 4.24 -9.02
CA ALA A 50 -28.40 2.87 -9.39
C ALA A 50 -27.17 2.11 -9.91
N GLY A 51 -27.06 0.83 -9.57
CA GLY A 51 -26.00 -0.03 -10.08
C GLY A 51 -26.10 -0.24 -11.60
N LYS A 52 -24.98 -0.25 -12.30
CA LYS A 52 -24.89 -0.49 -13.74
C LYS A 52 -23.71 -1.42 -14.00
N ALA A 53 -23.94 -2.55 -14.65
CA ALA A 53 -22.85 -3.47 -14.98
C ALA A 53 -21.92 -2.88 -16.04
N GLY A 54 -20.63 -2.91 -15.75
CA GLY A 54 -19.54 -2.45 -16.61
C GLY A 54 -18.38 -3.43 -16.64
N TYR A 55 -17.19 -2.90 -16.86
CA TYR A 55 -15.95 -3.69 -16.90
C TYR A 55 -15.65 -4.36 -15.55
N PHE A 56 -15.81 -3.63 -14.45
CA PHE A 56 -15.49 -4.14 -13.11
C PHE A 56 -16.39 -5.33 -12.74
N THR A 57 -17.69 -5.21 -13.00
CA THR A 57 -18.66 -6.29 -12.77
C THR A 57 -18.31 -7.53 -13.59
N LYS A 58 -18.10 -7.38 -14.90
CA LYS A 58 -17.79 -8.50 -15.79
C LYS A 58 -16.50 -9.21 -15.39
N THR A 59 -15.47 -8.44 -15.03
CA THR A 59 -14.13 -8.98 -14.77
C THR A 59 -14.02 -9.53 -13.36
N PHE A 60 -14.40 -8.77 -12.34
CA PHE A 60 -14.11 -9.12 -10.94
C PHE A 60 -15.28 -9.72 -10.17
N CYS A 61 -16.46 -9.81 -10.79
CA CYS A 61 -17.65 -10.41 -10.16
C CYS A 61 -18.17 -11.63 -10.91
N GLU A 62 -18.08 -11.64 -12.26
CA GLU A 62 -18.60 -12.71 -13.12
C GLU A 62 -17.48 -13.66 -13.58
N SER A 63 -16.38 -13.13 -14.15
CA SER A 63 -15.22 -13.94 -14.56
C SER A 63 -14.37 -14.39 -13.37
N ALA A 64 -14.35 -13.62 -12.30
CA ALA A 64 -13.76 -13.94 -11.00
C ALA A 64 -14.80 -13.71 -9.89
N ARG A 65 -14.47 -14.02 -8.62
CA ARG A 65 -15.41 -13.92 -7.51
C ARG A 65 -14.87 -13.04 -6.38
N PHE A 66 -14.26 -11.93 -6.76
CA PHE A 66 -13.72 -10.97 -5.79
C PHE A 66 -14.83 -10.15 -5.13
N PHE A 67 -15.93 -9.88 -5.85
CA PHE A 67 -17.05 -9.10 -5.35
C PHE A 67 -18.37 -9.73 -5.79
N HIS A 68 -19.39 -9.58 -4.96
CA HIS A 68 -20.75 -9.96 -5.37
C HIS A 68 -21.23 -9.02 -6.50
N PRO A 69 -21.91 -9.53 -7.56
CA PRO A 69 -22.31 -8.72 -8.73
C PRO A 69 -23.06 -7.43 -8.38
N LYS A 70 -23.94 -7.46 -7.36
CA LYS A 70 -24.64 -6.24 -6.91
C LYS A 70 -23.69 -5.12 -6.49
N ASN A 71 -22.57 -5.46 -5.84
CA ASN A 71 -21.55 -4.50 -5.41
C ASN A 71 -20.67 -4.08 -6.59
N GLY A 72 -20.36 -4.99 -7.52
CA GLY A 72 -19.66 -4.67 -8.76
C GLY A 72 -20.41 -3.63 -9.60
N MET A 73 -21.72 -3.81 -9.79
CA MET A 73 -22.56 -2.84 -10.50
C MET A 73 -22.57 -1.46 -9.83
N ARG A 74 -22.50 -1.42 -8.51
CA ARG A 74 -22.37 -0.18 -7.75
C ARG A 74 -21.01 0.48 -7.97
N ILE A 75 -19.93 -0.33 -7.97
CA ILE A 75 -18.56 0.16 -8.24
C ILE A 75 -18.48 0.74 -9.66
N ASP A 76 -18.99 0.04 -10.67
CA ASP A 76 -19.00 0.55 -12.05
C ASP A 76 -19.73 1.89 -12.15
N ALA A 77 -20.95 1.98 -11.61
CA ALA A 77 -21.76 3.21 -11.68
C ALA A 77 -21.07 4.40 -10.98
N ILE A 78 -20.55 4.19 -9.77
CA ILE A 78 -19.89 5.24 -9.00
C ILE A 78 -18.58 5.66 -9.69
N ARG A 79 -17.82 4.69 -10.21
CA ARG A 79 -16.53 4.99 -10.82
C ARG A 79 -16.66 5.70 -12.17
N ASP A 80 -17.67 5.35 -12.98
CA ASP A 80 -18.01 6.08 -14.20
C ASP A 80 -18.37 7.54 -13.90
N GLU A 81 -19.13 7.77 -12.83
CA GLU A 81 -19.46 9.12 -12.39
C GLU A 81 -18.22 9.90 -11.93
N LEU A 82 -17.34 9.27 -11.15
CA LEU A 82 -16.07 9.87 -10.73
C LEU A 82 -15.13 10.15 -11.91
N GLU A 83 -15.28 9.45 -13.04
CA GLU A 83 -14.52 9.74 -14.25
C GLU A 83 -14.94 11.06 -14.90
N ASN A 84 -16.24 11.39 -14.81
CA ASN A 84 -16.73 12.70 -15.25
C ASN A 84 -16.31 13.85 -14.31
N MET A 85 -15.80 13.51 -13.12
CA MET A 85 -15.37 14.45 -12.08
C MET A 85 -13.83 14.54 -11.97
N ARG A 86 -13.09 14.46 -13.07
CA ARG A 86 -11.61 14.42 -13.04
C ARG A 86 -10.97 15.59 -12.32
N ASP A 87 -11.50 16.78 -12.50
CA ASP A 87 -10.98 18.02 -11.91
C ASP A 87 -11.67 18.40 -10.58
N HIS A 88 -12.49 17.51 -10.02
CA HIS A 88 -13.21 17.79 -8.79
C HIS A 88 -12.23 17.84 -7.60
N PRO A 89 -12.30 18.88 -6.75
CA PRO A 89 -11.34 19.05 -5.64
C PRO A 89 -11.33 17.88 -4.64
N HIS A 90 -12.46 17.21 -4.47
CA HIS A 90 -12.59 16.06 -3.57
C HIS A 90 -12.37 14.70 -4.25
N ARG A 91 -11.88 14.65 -5.50
CA ARG A 91 -11.75 13.40 -6.26
C ARG A 91 -10.94 12.32 -5.54
N SER A 92 -9.78 12.67 -4.97
CA SER A 92 -8.95 11.71 -4.24
C SER A 92 -9.65 11.15 -3.00
N ILE A 93 -10.43 11.99 -2.31
CA ILE A 93 -11.21 11.59 -1.14
C ILE A 93 -12.32 10.61 -1.55
N LEU A 94 -13.05 10.92 -2.63
CA LEU A 94 -14.15 10.10 -3.14
C LEU A 94 -13.64 8.75 -3.68
N LEU A 95 -12.51 8.73 -4.41
CA LEU A 95 -11.85 7.49 -4.84
C LEU A 95 -11.39 6.65 -3.64
N THR A 96 -10.81 7.27 -2.63
CA THR A 96 -10.42 6.59 -1.37
C THR A 96 -11.65 6.02 -0.68
N SER A 97 -12.74 6.79 -0.58
CA SER A 97 -14.02 6.33 -0.03
C SER A 97 -14.55 5.08 -0.76
N LEU A 98 -14.48 5.08 -2.10
CA LEU A 98 -14.89 3.93 -2.92
C LEU A 98 -13.97 2.71 -2.70
N MET A 99 -12.65 2.90 -2.64
CA MET A 99 -11.70 1.81 -2.32
C MET A 99 -12.01 1.18 -0.97
N LEU A 100 -12.21 2.00 0.06
CA LEU A 100 -12.56 1.53 1.40
C LEU A 100 -13.93 0.86 1.45
N ALA A 101 -14.91 1.35 0.67
CA ALA A 101 -16.23 0.73 0.55
C ALA A 101 -16.12 -0.64 -0.12
N ALA A 102 -15.33 -0.76 -1.17
CA ALA A 102 -15.07 -2.01 -1.88
C ALA A 102 -14.35 -3.03 -0.97
N ASP A 103 -13.32 -2.62 -0.23
CA ASP A 103 -12.59 -3.47 0.71
C ASP A 103 -13.51 -4.09 1.78
N ARG A 104 -14.50 -3.33 2.26
CA ARG A 104 -15.48 -3.83 3.24
C ARG A 104 -16.41 -4.92 2.72
N VAL A 105 -16.54 -5.07 1.40
CA VAL A 105 -17.47 -6.01 0.76
C VAL A 105 -16.79 -7.00 -0.19
N ASP A 106 -15.47 -7.10 -0.12
CA ASP A 106 -14.70 -8.03 -0.94
C ASP A 106 -14.83 -9.50 -0.47
N SER A 107 -14.43 -10.44 -1.31
CA SER A 107 -14.38 -11.88 -1.02
C SER A 107 -12.97 -12.44 -1.24
N THR A 108 -11.96 -11.68 -0.80
CA THR A 108 -10.55 -12.04 -0.90
C THR A 108 -10.02 -12.74 0.34
N THR A 109 -8.79 -13.21 0.26
CA THR A 109 -8.01 -13.76 1.39
C THR A 109 -7.05 -12.73 1.99
N GLY A 110 -7.28 -11.43 1.75
CA GLY A 110 -6.45 -10.32 2.23
C GLY A 110 -5.54 -9.71 1.16
N VAL A 111 -5.29 -10.43 0.06
CA VAL A 111 -4.63 -9.93 -1.15
C VAL A 111 -5.44 -10.33 -2.38
N GLN A 112 -5.34 -9.56 -3.48
CA GLN A 112 -6.15 -9.76 -4.68
C GLN A 112 -5.55 -10.81 -5.65
N MET A 113 -4.77 -11.73 -5.10
CA MET A 113 -4.17 -12.84 -5.85
C MET A 113 -5.08 -14.06 -5.97
N ALA A 114 -6.06 -14.16 -5.06
CA ALA A 114 -7.04 -15.22 -4.99
C ALA A 114 -8.32 -14.74 -4.32
N TYR A 115 -9.43 -15.37 -4.66
CA TYR A 115 -10.73 -15.16 -4.04
C TYR A 115 -11.24 -16.45 -3.40
N LEU A 116 -12.20 -16.31 -2.51
CA LEU A 116 -12.81 -17.45 -1.83
C LEU A 116 -13.73 -18.23 -2.79
N LYS A 117 -13.75 -19.56 -2.68
CA LYS A 117 -14.64 -20.41 -3.48
C LYS A 117 -16.13 -20.18 -3.16
N GLN A 118 -16.42 -19.83 -1.91
CA GLN A 118 -17.73 -19.37 -1.46
C GLN A 118 -17.64 -17.90 -1.10
N TRP A 119 -18.73 -17.16 -1.27
CA TRP A 119 -18.77 -15.75 -0.87
C TRP A 119 -18.43 -15.59 0.61
N ALA A 120 -17.51 -14.68 0.91
CA ALA A 120 -17.34 -14.22 2.28
C ALA A 120 -18.67 -13.60 2.77
N PRO A 121 -19.08 -13.79 4.03
CA PRO A 121 -20.31 -13.17 4.55
C PRO A 121 -20.38 -11.67 4.28
N ARG A 122 -19.28 -10.95 4.36
CA ARG A 122 -19.18 -9.51 4.07
C ARG A 122 -19.50 -9.13 2.63
N ALA A 123 -19.32 -10.04 1.66
CA ALA A 123 -19.62 -9.78 0.25
C ALA A 123 -21.13 -9.59 -0.02
N HIS A 124 -21.99 -10.08 0.88
CA HIS A 124 -23.43 -9.88 0.83
C HIS A 124 -23.92 -8.55 1.41
N ASN A 125 -23.06 -7.80 2.09
CA ASN A 125 -23.37 -6.44 2.53
C ASN A 125 -23.45 -5.50 1.33
N ASP A 126 -24.15 -4.38 1.49
CA ASP A 126 -24.22 -3.36 0.46
C ASP A 126 -22.96 -2.47 0.48
N LEU A 127 -22.48 -2.14 -0.71
CA LEU A 127 -21.40 -1.18 -0.88
C LEU A 127 -21.91 0.21 -0.51
N GLU A 128 -21.28 0.83 0.46
CA GLU A 128 -21.63 2.15 0.99
C GLU A 128 -20.36 3.01 1.10
N LEU A 129 -20.35 4.14 0.40
CA LEU A 129 -19.29 5.15 0.55
C LEU A 129 -19.46 5.85 1.91
N ARG A 130 -18.34 6.06 2.59
CA ARG A 130 -18.26 6.82 3.84
C ARG A 130 -17.12 7.79 3.74
N ARG A 131 -17.23 8.94 4.37
CA ARG A 131 -16.14 9.91 4.42
C ARG A 131 -14.93 9.29 5.12
N PRO A 132 -13.74 9.25 4.47
CA PRO A 132 -12.51 8.89 5.14
C PRO A 132 -12.20 9.90 6.26
N GLU A 133 -11.48 9.46 7.29
CA GLU A 133 -10.98 10.37 8.31
C GLU A 133 -9.89 11.27 7.72
N LEU A 134 -10.18 12.55 7.57
CA LEU A 134 -9.24 13.56 7.11
C LEU A 134 -8.56 14.23 8.31
N ILE A 135 -7.30 14.58 8.15
CA ILE A 135 -6.45 15.16 9.17
C ILE A 135 -6.00 16.54 8.70
N ALA A 136 -6.11 17.55 9.58
CA ALA A 136 -5.62 18.89 9.29
C ALA A 136 -4.08 18.93 9.25
N GLY A 137 -3.55 19.91 8.54
CA GLY A 137 -2.12 20.18 8.42
C GLY A 137 -1.51 19.79 7.08
N PRO A 138 -0.23 20.15 6.87
CA PRO A 138 0.47 19.95 5.63
C PRO A 138 0.89 18.50 5.41
N GLY A 139 1.03 18.14 4.16
CA GLY A 139 1.59 16.88 3.70
C GLY A 139 1.60 16.82 2.19
N SER A 140 2.32 15.88 1.63
CA SER A 140 2.44 15.74 0.17
C SER A 140 2.59 14.28 -0.25
N VAL A 141 2.33 14.02 -1.51
CA VAL A 141 2.55 12.72 -2.15
C VAL A 141 3.28 12.91 -3.47
N LEU A 142 4.23 12.05 -3.74
CA LEU A 142 4.96 11.99 -5.00
C LEU A 142 4.83 10.59 -5.58
N GLN A 143 4.07 10.44 -6.67
CA GLN A 143 3.99 9.16 -7.37
C GLN A 143 5.24 8.94 -8.22
N GLY A 144 5.92 7.82 -8.02
CA GLY A 144 7.08 7.44 -8.82
C GLY A 144 7.94 6.35 -8.19
N ASP A 145 8.85 5.82 -8.99
CA ASP A 145 9.86 4.88 -8.52
C ASP A 145 10.83 5.57 -7.56
N ALA A 146 11.18 4.89 -6.46
CA ALA A 146 12.04 5.45 -5.42
C ALA A 146 13.42 5.88 -5.97
N MET A 147 13.99 5.11 -6.90
CA MET A 147 15.27 5.45 -7.53
C MET A 147 15.20 6.71 -8.41
N ALA A 148 14.02 7.03 -8.94
CA ALA A 148 13.81 8.22 -9.75
C ALA A 148 13.34 9.44 -8.95
N THR A 149 12.81 9.22 -7.75
CA THR A 149 12.22 10.28 -6.91
C THR A 149 13.14 10.74 -5.79
N ILE A 150 14.06 9.90 -5.32
CA ILE A 150 14.90 10.18 -4.15
C ILE A 150 15.66 11.52 -4.26
N ASP A 151 16.18 11.86 -5.45
CA ASP A 151 16.93 13.09 -5.65
C ASP A 151 16.04 14.36 -5.72
N LYS A 152 14.74 14.16 -5.92
CA LYS A 152 13.75 15.25 -5.95
C LYS A 152 13.25 15.62 -4.57
N LEU A 153 13.48 14.75 -3.58
CA LEU A 153 13.08 15.00 -2.20
C LEU A 153 14.02 16.02 -1.56
N PRO A 154 13.49 16.96 -0.77
CA PRO A 154 14.32 17.86 0.03
C PRO A 154 15.07 17.08 1.11
N HIS A 155 16.04 17.73 1.76
CA HIS A 155 16.59 17.21 3.00
C HIS A 155 15.50 17.16 4.07
N THR A 156 15.43 16.08 4.84
CA THR A 156 14.39 15.83 5.86
C THR A 156 15.02 15.51 7.22
N ASP A 157 14.29 15.80 8.30
CA ASP A 157 14.72 15.39 9.65
C ASP A 157 14.73 13.86 9.78
N LEU A 158 13.79 13.18 9.14
CA LEU A 158 13.70 11.72 9.12
C LEU A 158 13.19 11.21 7.78
N MET A 159 13.84 10.19 7.26
CA MET A 159 13.36 9.42 6.11
C MET A 159 13.14 7.96 6.52
N TYR A 160 11.99 7.41 6.12
CA TYR A 160 11.66 6.00 6.33
C TYR A 160 11.68 5.26 5.00
N LEU A 161 12.46 4.20 4.92
CA LEU A 161 12.53 3.32 3.75
C LEU A 161 11.91 1.96 4.08
N ASP A 162 10.91 1.57 3.29
CA ASP A 162 10.23 0.27 3.35
C ASP A 162 10.21 -0.36 1.95
N PRO A 163 11.39 -0.70 1.39
CA PRO A 163 11.46 -1.27 0.05
C PRO A 163 10.90 -2.70 0.03
N PRO A 164 10.34 -3.16 -1.10
CA PRO A 164 10.08 -4.57 -1.29
C PRO A 164 11.36 -5.38 -1.05
N TYR A 165 11.29 -6.41 -0.20
CA TYR A 165 12.46 -7.22 0.20
C TYR A 165 12.49 -8.62 -0.43
N ASN A 166 11.48 -8.94 -1.27
CA ASN A 166 11.37 -10.23 -1.95
C ASN A 166 10.67 -10.09 -3.32
N GLN A 167 10.38 -11.22 -3.98
CA GLN A 167 9.75 -11.27 -5.31
C GLN A 167 8.27 -10.88 -5.33
N HIS A 168 7.63 -10.65 -4.19
CA HIS A 168 6.21 -10.31 -4.12
C HIS A 168 5.98 -8.86 -4.57
N ARG A 169 5.17 -8.69 -5.60
CA ARG A 169 4.91 -7.39 -6.23
C ARG A 169 3.58 -6.83 -5.75
N TYR A 170 3.61 -5.68 -5.12
CA TYR A 170 2.40 -4.97 -4.68
C TYR A 170 1.47 -4.64 -5.84
N PHE A 171 2.01 -4.25 -6.99
CA PHE A 171 1.23 -4.00 -8.20
C PHE A 171 0.37 -5.21 -8.60
N THR A 172 0.91 -6.43 -8.52
CA THR A 172 0.17 -7.66 -8.83
C THR A 172 -0.75 -8.08 -7.68
N ASN A 173 -0.33 -7.85 -6.43
CA ASN A 173 -1.11 -8.23 -5.25
C ASN A 173 -2.37 -7.38 -5.07
N TYR A 174 -2.35 -6.13 -5.56
CA TYR A 174 -3.42 -5.15 -5.43
C TYR A 174 -3.90 -4.61 -6.79
N HIS A 175 -3.84 -5.45 -7.83
CA HIS A 175 -4.17 -5.09 -9.21
C HIS A 175 -5.60 -4.58 -9.41
N ILE A 176 -6.54 -4.98 -8.55
CA ILE A 176 -7.92 -4.50 -8.60
C ILE A 176 -8.00 -3.05 -8.14
N TRP A 177 -7.27 -2.67 -7.09
CA TRP A 177 -7.19 -1.25 -6.66
C TRP A 177 -6.56 -0.39 -7.73
N GLU A 178 -5.50 -0.86 -8.39
CA GLU A 178 -4.90 -0.16 -9.51
C GLU A 178 -5.91 0.03 -10.66
N THR A 179 -6.66 -1.01 -11.01
CA THR A 179 -7.71 -0.94 -12.03
C THR A 179 -8.84 0.02 -11.62
N LEU A 180 -9.26 -0.03 -10.36
CA LEU A 180 -10.32 0.83 -9.84
C LEU A 180 -9.94 2.31 -9.91
N VAL A 181 -8.69 2.69 -9.57
CA VAL A 181 -8.28 4.09 -9.59
C VAL A 181 -7.92 4.58 -10.98
N ARG A 182 -7.31 3.76 -11.84
CA ARG A 182 -6.96 4.11 -13.23
C ARG A 182 -8.15 4.12 -14.15
N TRP A 183 -9.09 3.24 -13.94
CA TRP A 183 -10.31 3.07 -14.73
C TRP A 183 -10.05 2.88 -16.22
N ASP A 184 -9.05 2.10 -16.55
CA ASP A 184 -8.48 1.91 -17.88
C ASP A 184 -8.93 0.61 -18.55
N ALA A 185 -9.83 -0.18 -17.91
CA ALA A 185 -10.38 -1.44 -18.42
C ALA A 185 -9.31 -2.34 -19.08
N PRO A 186 -8.22 -2.69 -18.36
CA PRO A 186 -7.08 -3.36 -18.94
C PRO A 186 -7.40 -4.78 -19.41
N GLU A 187 -6.67 -5.26 -20.40
CA GLU A 187 -6.62 -6.69 -20.65
C GLU A 187 -6.14 -7.44 -19.40
N HIS A 188 -6.67 -8.63 -19.20
CA HIS A 188 -6.35 -9.42 -18.01
C HIS A 188 -6.04 -10.90 -18.34
N TYR A 189 -5.44 -11.61 -17.41
CA TYR A 189 -5.07 -13.01 -17.54
C TYR A 189 -5.31 -13.81 -16.25
N GLY A 190 -5.43 -15.12 -16.43
CA GLY A 190 -5.54 -16.10 -15.35
C GLY A 190 -6.87 -15.99 -14.58
N VAL A 191 -7.08 -16.94 -13.65
CA VAL A 191 -8.32 -17.08 -12.88
C VAL A 191 -8.61 -15.86 -12.01
N ALA A 192 -7.56 -15.16 -11.55
CA ALA A 192 -7.69 -13.95 -10.74
C ALA A 192 -7.86 -12.68 -11.58
N CYS A 193 -8.03 -12.77 -12.90
CA CYS A 193 -8.21 -11.63 -13.81
C CYS A 193 -7.18 -10.53 -13.59
N LYS A 194 -5.90 -10.90 -13.42
CA LYS A 194 -4.81 -9.95 -13.19
C LYS A 194 -4.57 -9.10 -14.43
N ARG A 195 -4.30 -7.83 -14.23
CA ARG A 195 -3.92 -6.90 -15.31
C ARG A 195 -2.75 -7.46 -16.11
N LEU A 196 -2.84 -7.41 -17.44
CA LEU A 196 -1.80 -7.95 -18.32
C LEU A 196 -0.48 -7.18 -18.18
N ASP A 197 -0.55 -5.86 -17.99
CA ASP A 197 0.62 -4.98 -17.76
C ASP A 197 1.42 -5.35 -16.49
N SER A 198 0.84 -6.13 -15.57
CA SER A 198 1.60 -6.68 -14.43
C SER A 198 2.76 -7.61 -14.85
N ARG A 199 2.80 -8.06 -16.12
CA ARG A 199 3.89 -8.85 -16.69
C ARG A 199 5.01 -8.00 -17.27
N GLU A 200 4.76 -6.74 -17.55
CA GLU A 200 5.72 -5.82 -18.15
C GLU A 200 6.82 -5.44 -17.17
N ASP A 201 8.01 -5.14 -17.71
CA ASP A 201 9.14 -4.73 -16.88
C ASP A 201 8.94 -3.34 -16.26
N ALA A 202 8.17 -2.47 -16.91
CA ALA A 202 7.83 -1.14 -16.41
C ALA A 202 7.05 -1.16 -15.09
N THR A 203 6.33 -2.24 -14.78
CA THR A 203 5.58 -2.41 -13.52
C THR A 203 6.36 -3.20 -12.46
N LYS A 204 7.62 -3.52 -12.74
CA LYS A 204 8.49 -4.28 -11.84
C LYS A 204 9.50 -3.35 -11.17
N SER A 205 9.41 -3.23 -9.85
CA SER A 205 10.44 -2.54 -9.09
C SER A 205 11.78 -3.30 -9.15
N VAL A 206 12.89 -2.57 -9.21
CA VAL A 206 14.24 -3.13 -9.07
C VAL A 206 14.40 -3.88 -7.74
N PHE A 207 13.68 -3.45 -6.71
CA PHE A 207 13.68 -4.10 -5.39
C PHE A 207 13.00 -5.47 -5.36
N ASN A 208 12.25 -5.85 -6.39
CA ASN A 208 11.71 -7.20 -6.57
C ASN A 208 12.64 -8.12 -7.39
N ARG A 209 13.84 -7.68 -7.76
CA ARG A 209 14.81 -8.43 -8.57
C ARG A 209 16.01 -8.83 -7.71
N LYS A 210 16.08 -10.11 -7.34
CA LYS A 210 17.07 -10.63 -6.38
C LYS A 210 18.52 -10.23 -6.66
N ARG A 211 18.91 -10.17 -7.92
CA ARG A 211 20.31 -9.86 -8.31
C ARG A 211 20.61 -8.35 -8.27
N GLU A 212 19.62 -7.51 -8.54
CA GLU A 212 19.78 -6.06 -8.70
C GLU A 212 19.47 -5.31 -7.40
N MET A 213 18.58 -5.88 -6.58
CA MET A 213 18.06 -5.26 -5.37
C MET A 213 19.16 -4.82 -4.37
N PRO A 214 20.20 -5.63 -4.05
CA PRO A 214 21.22 -5.21 -3.09
C PRO A 214 21.96 -3.94 -3.52
N GLN A 215 22.31 -3.85 -4.80
CA GLN A 215 22.97 -2.66 -5.34
C GLN A 215 22.02 -1.46 -5.39
N ALA A 216 20.75 -1.66 -5.76
CA ALA A 216 19.76 -0.61 -5.77
C ALA A 216 19.51 -0.04 -4.38
N LEU A 217 19.40 -0.91 -3.36
CA LEU A 217 19.20 -0.44 -1.99
C LEU A 217 20.41 0.32 -1.44
N ARG A 218 21.63 -0.15 -1.68
CA ARG A 218 22.84 0.61 -1.34
C ARG A 218 22.86 1.98 -2.00
N SER A 219 22.50 2.07 -3.28
CA SER A 219 22.40 3.32 -4.01
C SER A 219 21.29 4.23 -3.47
N LEU A 220 20.14 3.68 -3.09
CA LEU A 220 19.05 4.45 -2.50
C LEU A 220 19.47 5.04 -1.15
N ILE A 221 20.08 4.23 -0.28
CA ILE A 221 20.60 4.66 1.03
C ILE A 221 21.65 5.77 0.87
N ALA A 222 22.60 5.62 -0.05
CA ALA A 222 23.65 6.61 -0.29
C ALA A 222 23.12 7.94 -0.83
N ARG A 223 21.95 7.95 -1.48
CA ARG A 223 21.29 9.15 -2.03
C ARG A 223 20.26 9.75 -1.08
N ALA A 224 19.91 9.04 0.00
CA ALA A 224 18.96 9.54 1.00
C ALA A 224 19.54 10.80 1.70
N ARG A 225 18.78 11.89 1.70
CA ARG A 225 19.15 13.16 2.33
C ARG A 225 18.29 13.37 3.57
N ALA A 226 18.71 12.77 4.68
CA ALA A 226 18.01 12.86 5.96
C ALA A 226 18.99 12.87 7.13
N ASP A 227 18.62 13.55 8.21
CA ASP A 227 19.40 13.47 9.47
C ASP A 227 19.31 12.07 10.06
N VAL A 228 18.11 11.51 10.10
CA VAL A 228 17.86 10.14 10.57
C VAL A 228 17.28 9.32 9.44
N LEU A 229 17.89 8.19 9.16
CA LEU A 229 17.36 7.18 8.24
C LEU A 229 16.83 5.99 9.03
N VAL A 230 15.58 5.62 8.78
CA VAL A 230 14.95 4.42 9.33
C VAL A 230 14.68 3.47 8.17
N VAL A 231 15.12 2.22 8.30
CA VAL A 231 14.86 1.18 7.28
C VAL A 231 14.18 0.00 7.95
N SER A 232 12.99 -0.39 7.47
CA SER A 232 12.37 -1.65 7.86
C SER A 232 12.75 -2.76 6.89
N TYR A 233 13.00 -3.94 7.44
CA TYR A 233 13.42 -5.10 6.66
C TYR A 233 13.16 -6.39 7.45
N ASN A 234 13.04 -7.55 6.81
CA ASN A 234 12.80 -8.78 7.55
C ASN A 234 13.82 -9.90 7.26
N ASP A 235 13.75 -10.99 8.00
CA ASP A 235 14.67 -12.11 7.91
C ASP A 235 14.42 -13.07 6.71
N GLU A 236 13.37 -12.83 5.91
CA GLU A 236 13.15 -13.51 4.61
C GLU A 236 13.75 -12.72 3.43
N ALA A 237 14.33 -11.58 3.72
CA ALA A 237 14.88 -10.67 2.73
C ALA A 237 16.20 -11.16 2.13
N TRP A 238 16.62 -10.53 1.02
CA TRP A 238 17.79 -10.96 0.26
C TRP A 238 19.11 -10.33 0.73
N ILE A 239 19.07 -9.39 1.66
CA ILE A 239 20.23 -8.74 2.28
C ILE A 239 20.27 -9.16 3.75
N ALA A 240 21.43 -9.61 4.21
CA ALA A 240 21.61 -9.92 5.61
C ALA A 240 21.66 -8.63 6.48
N PRO A 241 21.28 -8.69 7.78
CA PRO A 241 21.34 -7.52 8.65
C PRO A 241 22.70 -6.84 8.69
N ASP A 242 23.80 -7.60 8.68
CA ASP A 242 25.16 -7.06 8.67
C ASP A 242 25.50 -6.32 7.38
N GLU A 243 24.99 -6.78 6.24
CA GLU A 243 25.13 -6.10 4.96
C GLU A 243 24.33 -4.78 4.92
N MET A 244 23.16 -4.72 5.58
CA MET A 244 22.40 -3.48 5.75
C MET A 244 23.18 -2.48 6.61
N VAL A 245 23.74 -2.92 7.74
CA VAL A 245 24.59 -2.09 8.60
C VAL A 245 25.80 -1.57 7.82
N SER A 246 26.44 -2.41 6.99
CA SER A 246 27.54 -1.96 6.12
C SER A 246 27.08 -0.88 5.15
N ALA A 247 25.93 -1.06 4.49
CA ALA A 247 25.41 -0.09 3.54
C ALA A 247 25.12 1.28 4.19
N LEU A 248 24.58 1.29 5.40
CA LEU A 248 24.33 2.51 6.18
C LEU A 248 25.65 3.19 6.59
N ARG A 249 26.65 2.42 7.00
CA ARG A 249 27.97 2.93 7.36
C ARG A 249 28.70 3.52 6.16
N ASP A 250 28.65 2.84 5.01
CA ASP A 250 29.24 3.29 3.76
C ASP A 250 28.58 4.60 3.26
N ALA A 251 27.32 4.83 3.60
CA ALA A 251 26.60 6.07 3.33
C ALA A 251 26.93 7.22 4.31
N GLY A 252 27.79 6.98 5.32
CA GLY A 252 28.29 8.00 6.22
C GLY A 252 27.52 8.18 7.53
N TYR A 253 26.56 7.30 7.85
CA TYR A 253 25.86 7.38 9.13
C TYR A 253 26.77 6.96 10.30
N ALA A 254 26.90 7.85 11.31
CA ALA A 254 27.86 7.69 12.41
C ALA A 254 27.42 6.63 13.42
N ASP A 255 26.14 6.59 13.80
CA ASP A 255 25.59 5.61 14.71
C ASP A 255 24.46 4.83 14.03
N ILE A 256 24.48 3.51 14.21
CA ILE A 256 23.51 2.59 13.60
C ILE A 256 23.07 1.61 14.67
N ARG A 257 21.77 1.56 14.92
CA ARG A 257 21.17 0.59 15.83
C ARG A 257 20.17 -0.27 15.09
N VAL A 258 20.00 -1.51 15.56
CA VAL A 258 19.08 -2.50 15.01
C VAL A 258 18.16 -3.00 16.11
N ALA A 259 16.86 -2.89 15.89
CA ALA A 259 15.84 -3.53 16.72
C ALA A 259 15.20 -4.67 15.95
N GLY A 260 15.01 -5.81 16.61
CA GLY A 260 14.33 -6.98 16.05
C GLY A 260 12.97 -7.19 16.74
N PHE A 261 11.92 -7.40 15.96
CA PHE A 261 10.57 -7.65 16.45
C PHE A 261 10.07 -9.00 15.92
N ASP A 262 9.57 -9.84 16.82
CA ASP A 262 8.94 -11.10 16.43
C ASP A 262 7.53 -10.83 15.88
N SER A 263 7.35 -11.08 14.59
CA SER A 263 6.12 -10.79 13.85
C SER A 263 5.45 -12.06 13.35
N LYS A 264 4.11 -12.09 13.38
CA LYS A 264 3.33 -13.17 12.76
C LYS A 264 3.30 -12.94 11.24
N ARG A 265 3.53 -14.00 10.48
CA ARG A 265 3.30 -13.93 9.02
C ARG A 265 1.82 -13.62 8.74
N TYR A 266 1.56 -12.91 7.64
CA TYR A 266 0.19 -12.60 7.22
C TYR A 266 -0.65 -13.88 7.01
N VAL A 267 -1.97 -13.77 7.15
CA VAL A 267 -2.90 -14.91 7.18
C VAL A 267 -2.77 -15.80 5.94
N GLY A 268 -2.62 -15.24 4.74
CA GLY A 268 -2.44 -16.01 3.51
C GLY A 268 -1.19 -16.91 3.51
N ALA A 269 -0.10 -16.47 4.15
CA ALA A 269 1.09 -17.29 4.31
C ALA A 269 0.90 -18.41 5.36
N GLN A 270 -0.04 -18.26 6.29
CA GLN A 270 -0.34 -19.25 7.33
C GLN A 270 -1.25 -20.36 6.81
N ILE A 271 -2.11 -20.10 5.83
CA ILE A 271 -3.05 -21.08 5.24
C ILE A 271 -2.29 -22.18 4.47
N GLY A 272 -1.12 -21.88 3.92
CA GLY A 272 -0.32 -22.78 3.09
C GLY A 272 -0.64 -22.65 1.60
N ILE A 273 0.04 -23.43 0.79
CA ILE A 273 -0.10 -23.41 -0.67
C ILE A 273 -1.14 -24.47 -1.06
N HIS A 274 -2.18 -24.04 -1.78
CA HIS A 274 -3.22 -24.92 -2.31
C HIS A 274 -3.17 -24.91 -3.84
N SER A 275 -3.43 -26.08 -4.45
CA SER A 275 -3.60 -26.21 -5.90
C SER A 275 -4.87 -25.48 -6.36
N PRO A 276 -5.04 -25.24 -7.68
CA PRO A 276 -6.29 -24.72 -8.22
C PRO A 276 -7.52 -25.58 -7.88
N SER A 277 -7.33 -26.89 -7.66
CA SER A 277 -8.38 -27.82 -7.19
C SER A 277 -8.70 -27.68 -5.70
N GLY A 278 -7.84 -26.96 -4.94
CA GLY A 278 -8.01 -26.73 -3.50
C GLY A 278 -7.31 -27.74 -2.61
N GLU A 279 -6.49 -28.60 -3.16
CA GLU A 279 -5.65 -29.53 -2.39
C GLU A 279 -4.43 -28.80 -1.82
N LYS A 280 -4.07 -29.10 -0.57
CA LYS A 280 -2.89 -28.52 0.06
C LYS A 280 -1.62 -29.14 -0.52
N VAL A 281 -0.88 -28.37 -1.32
CA VAL A 281 0.35 -28.81 -2.04
C VAL A 281 1.64 -28.33 -1.36
N GLY A 282 1.56 -27.60 -0.27
CA GLY A 282 2.74 -27.15 0.48
C GLY A 282 2.46 -26.98 1.97
N ALA A 283 3.47 -27.33 2.78
CA ALA A 283 3.45 -27.10 4.23
C ALA A 283 3.98 -25.71 4.58
N VAL A 284 3.34 -25.05 5.53
CA VAL A 284 3.86 -23.83 6.15
C VAL A 284 5.04 -24.23 7.02
N LYS A 285 6.25 -23.81 6.63
CA LYS A 285 7.48 -24.15 7.38
C LYS A 285 7.70 -23.25 8.58
N ARG A 286 7.26 -22.00 8.53
CA ARG A 286 7.52 -20.97 9.55
C ARG A 286 6.31 -20.05 9.65
N LEU A 287 5.83 -19.83 10.88
CA LEU A 287 4.65 -19.00 11.16
C LEU A 287 4.99 -17.58 11.61
N ARG A 288 6.25 -17.34 11.95
CA ARG A 288 6.73 -16.04 12.45
C ARG A 288 8.00 -15.64 11.73
N ASN A 289 8.21 -14.36 11.58
CA ASN A 289 9.39 -13.72 11.02
C ASN A 289 9.96 -12.74 12.04
N THR A 290 11.24 -12.42 11.89
CA THR A 290 11.83 -11.28 12.60
C THR A 290 11.81 -10.08 11.67
N GLU A 291 11.09 -9.04 12.08
CA GLU A 291 11.13 -7.73 11.43
C GLU A 291 12.21 -6.89 12.08
N TYR A 292 13.15 -6.41 11.27
CA TYR A 292 14.23 -5.55 11.70
C TYR A 292 13.90 -4.10 11.40
N VAL A 293 14.21 -3.22 12.35
CA VAL A 293 14.19 -1.77 12.16
C VAL A 293 15.60 -1.27 12.39
N PHE A 294 16.22 -0.76 11.34
CA PHE A 294 17.52 -0.10 11.38
C PHE A 294 17.29 1.39 11.55
N VAL A 295 17.95 2.00 12.53
CA VAL A 295 17.92 3.44 12.78
C VAL A 295 19.35 3.94 12.66
N ALA A 296 19.59 4.89 11.78
CA ALA A 296 20.92 5.42 11.49
C ALA A 296 20.90 6.97 11.50
N GLY A 297 21.87 7.59 12.14
CA GLY A 297 21.93 9.05 12.25
C GLY A 297 22.91 9.54 13.33
N PRO A 298 22.74 10.79 13.84
CA PRO A 298 23.44 11.29 15.01
C PRO A 298 23.08 10.48 16.26
N THR A 299 24.05 10.22 17.13
CA THR A 299 23.91 9.34 18.30
C THR A 299 22.76 9.73 19.21
N ASP A 300 22.60 11.02 19.50
CA ASP A 300 21.53 11.54 20.35
C ASP A 300 20.13 11.24 19.77
N LYS A 301 19.95 11.41 18.46
CA LYS A 301 18.69 11.11 17.77
C LYS A 301 18.43 9.61 17.70
N VAL A 302 19.46 8.81 17.44
CA VAL A 302 19.37 7.34 17.41
C VAL A 302 19.02 6.80 18.80
N ASP A 303 19.65 7.26 19.85
CA ASP A 303 19.36 6.86 21.23
C ASP A 303 17.92 7.22 21.62
N ALA A 304 17.43 8.40 21.26
CA ALA A 304 16.06 8.82 21.50
C ALA A 304 15.04 7.90 20.78
N ALA A 305 15.30 7.57 19.51
CA ALA A 305 14.46 6.65 18.74
C ALA A 305 14.42 5.24 19.35
N MET A 306 15.57 4.72 19.75
CA MET A 306 15.67 3.39 20.39
C MET A 306 15.00 3.34 21.76
N ALA A 307 15.06 4.41 22.54
CA ALA A 307 14.36 4.52 23.82
C ALA A 307 12.82 4.50 23.63
N ALA A 308 12.32 5.24 22.62
CA ALA A 308 10.89 5.26 22.28
C ALA A 308 10.36 3.88 21.84
N MET A 309 11.16 3.12 21.08
CA MET A 309 10.78 1.75 20.65
C MET A 309 10.67 0.78 21.83
N ARG A 310 11.59 0.87 22.83
CA ARG A 310 11.57 0.00 24.02
C ARG A 310 10.35 0.30 24.91
N GLY A 311 9.97 1.57 25.04
CA GLY A 311 8.80 1.98 25.81
C GLY A 311 7.48 1.43 25.27
N GLN A 312 7.37 1.18 23.96
CA GLN A 312 6.19 0.59 23.33
C GLN A 312 6.13 -0.95 23.47
N SER A 313 7.28 -1.63 23.62
CA SER A 313 7.32 -3.09 23.80
C SER A 313 6.87 -3.54 25.20
N SER A 314 6.73 -2.62 26.15
CA SER A 314 6.32 -2.88 27.52
C SER A 314 4.85 -2.49 27.82
N ALA A 315 4.09 -2.06 26.82
CA ALA A 315 2.64 -1.87 26.96
C ALA A 315 1.92 -3.22 26.75
N PRO A 316 1.02 -3.62 27.67
CA PRO A 316 0.34 -4.93 27.66
C PRO A 316 -0.61 -5.10 26.46
#